data_10144ad1c653bff116440fd986375373
#
_entry.id   10144ad1c653bff116440fd986375373
#
_cell.length_a   1.000
_cell.length_b   1.000
_cell.length_c   1.000
_cell.angle_alpha   90.00
_cell.angle_beta   90.00
_cell.angle_gamma   90.00
#
_symmetry.space_group_name_H-M   'P 1'
#
loop_
_entity.id
_entity.type
_entity.pdbx_description
1 polymer ?
#
loop_
_entity_poly.entity_id
_entity_poly.type
_entity_poly.pdbx_seq_one_letter_code
_entity_poly.pdbx_strand_id
1 'polypeptide(L)'
;MEGAAIEILHPKVKKLIKNLGWDLTPIQEEAVIDLCSGENRLLVAPTGSGKTEAAILPVISRAINESWEGLSILYITPLRALNRDIDRRLSTMLEPLGLTVGLRHGDTTQKERTKQSKNPPNLLVTTPETTQIMMLGSKLRKHLSNI
;
A
#
# COMPACT_ATOMS: atom_id res chain seq x y z
N MET A 1 4.81 -13.18 -24.04
CA MET A 1 4.31 -13.39 -22.67
C MET A 1 3.92 -12.07 -21.98
N GLU A 2 3.89 -11.00 -22.75
CA GLU A 2 3.34 -9.72 -22.28
C GLU A 2 1.84 -9.90 -21.97
N GLY A 3 1.44 -9.56 -20.76
CA GLY A 3 0.05 -9.63 -20.33
C GLY A 3 -0.33 -10.79 -19.38
N ALA A 4 0.52 -11.80 -19.19
CA ALA A 4 0.21 -12.90 -18.27
C ALA A 4 0.12 -12.45 -16.79
N ALA A 5 0.98 -11.52 -16.38
CA ALA A 5 0.99 -11.00 -15.01
C ALA A 5 -0.29 -10.24 -14.65
N ILE A 6 -0.82 -9.43 -15.56
CA ILE A 6 -2.06 -8.68 -15.31
C ILE A 6 -3.24 -9.61 -15.05
N GLU A 7 -3.24 -10.81 -15.63
CA GLU A 7 -4.32 -11.79 -15.44
C GLU A 7 -4.39 -12.37 -14.03
N ILE A 8 -3.27 -12.31 -13.28
CA ILE A 8 -3.20 -12.74 -11.88
C ILE A 8 -3.91 -11.74 -10.95
N LEU A 9 -3.96 -10.46 -11.33
CA LEU A 9 -4.55 -9.41 -10.51
C LEU A 9 -6.06 -9.53 -10.39
N HIS A 10 -6.60 -9.07 -9.27
CA HIS A 10 -8.04 -8.98 -9.05
C HIS A 10 -8.72 -8.12 -10.14
N PRO A 11 -9.94 -8.48 -10.63
CA PRO A 11 -10.63 -7.75 -11.70
C PRO A 11 -10.77 -6.24 -11.48
N LYS A 12 -11.00 -5.80 -10.24
CA LYS A 12 -11.06 -4.36 -9.89
C LYS A 12 -9.72 -3.66 -10.12
N VAL A 13 -8.59 -4.33 -9.82
CA VAL A 13 -7.25 -3.78 -10.02
C VAL A 13 -6.92 -3.72 -11.51
N LYS A 14 -7.27 -4.75 -12.29
CA LYS A 14 -7.16 -4.74 -13.75
C LYS A 14 -7.92 -3.56 -14.36
N LYS A 15 -9.16 -3.33 -13.90
CA LYS A 15 -9.98 -2.21 -14.35
C LYS A 15 -9.35 -0.88 -14.01
N LEU A 16 -8.76 -0.74 -12.82
CA LEU A 16 -8.02 0.46 -12.41
C LEU A 16 -6.86 0.74 -13.36
N ILE A 17 -6.01 -0.24 -13.64
CA ILE A 17 -4.86 -0.13 -14.55
C ILE A 17 -5.33 0.31 -15.94
N LYS A 18 -6.37 -0.34 -16.46
CA LYS A 18 -6.96 0.00 -17.76
C LYS A 18 -7.51 1.43 -17.81
N ASN A 19 -8.22 1.87 -16.76
CA ASN A 19 -8.78 3.22 -16.68
C ASN A 19 -7.70 4.31 -16.61
N LEU A 20 -6.54 3.99 -16.03
CA LEU A 20 -5.39 4.88 -15.97
C LEU A 20 -4.56 4.86 -17.27
N GLY A 21 -4.88 3.98 -18.22
CA GLY A 21 -4.14 3.84 -19.46
C GLY A 21 -2.71 3.35 -19.25
N TRP A 22 -2.49 2.53 -18.22
CA TRP A 22 -1.16 2.01 -17.88
C TRP A 22 -0.93 0.64 -18.51
N ASP A 23 0.31 0.44 -18.96
CA ASP A 23 0.88 -0.87 -19.23
C ASP A 23 1.84 -1.22 -18.10
N LEU A 24 1.88 -2.47 -17.69
CA LEU A 24 2.81 -2.92 -16.66
C LEU A 24 4.24 -2.86 -17.18
N THR A 25 5.13 -2.28 -16.39
CA THR A 25 6.57 -2.33 -16.66
C THR A 25 7.14 -3.70 -16.32
N PRO A 26 8.32 -4.10 -16.85
CA PRO A 26 8.91 -5.41 -16.55
C PRO A 26 9.04 -5.71 -15.05
N ILE A 27 9.46 -4.71 -14.24
CA ILE A 27 9.54 -4.90 -12.78
C ILE A 27 8.16 -5.08 -12.12
N GLN A 28 7.11 -4.48 -12.68
CA GLN A 28 5.75 -4.65 -12.19
C GLN A 28 5.21 -6.04 -12.55
N GLU A 29 5.50 -6.56 -13.73
CA GLU A 29 5.12 -7.91 -14.13
C GLU A 29 5.75 -8.97 -13.23
N GLU A 30 7.06 -8.87 -12.98
CA GLU A 30 7.77 -9.78 -12.08
C GLU A 30 7.20 -9.68 -10.64
N ALA A 31 7.02 -8.46 -10.13
CA ALA A 31 6.49 -8.25 -8.79
C ALA A 31 5.08 -8.80 -8.61
N VAL A 32 4.20 -8.69 -9.61
CA VAL A 32 2.84 -9.24 -9.56
C VAL A 32 2.86 -10.75 -9.37
N ILE A 33 3.70 -11.45 -10.13
CA ILE A 33 3.80 -12.91 -10.04
C ILE A 33 4.22 -13.34 -8.64
N ASP A 34 5.27 -12.76 -8.12
CA ASP A 34 5.87 -13.15 -6.85
C ASP A 34 5.04 -12.70 -5.64
N LEU A 35 4.60 -11.45 -5.60
CA LEU A 35 3.89 -10.90 -4.45
C LEU A 35 2.44 -11.39 -4.36
N CYS A 36 1.80 -11.69 -5.48
CA CYS A 36 0.48 -12.32 -5.45
C CYS A 36 0.51 -13.75 -4.90
N SER A 37 1.64 -14.45 -5.01
CA SER A 37 1.83 -15.77 -4.37
C SER A 37 2.27 -15.69 -2.90
N GLY A 38 2.43 -14.50 -2.34
CA GLY A 38 2.75 -14.29 -0.92
C GLY A 38 4.25 -14.32 -0.60
N GLU A 39 5.10 -14.28 -1.61
CA GLU A 39 6.54 -14.30 -1.43
C GLU A 39 7.09 -12.94 -0.96
N ASN A 40 8.16 -12.97 -0.16
CA ASN A 40 8.92 -11.79 0.17
C ASN A 40 9.89 -11.45 -0.96
N ARG A 41 9.93 -10.19 -1.39
CA ARG A 41 10.76 -9.76 -2.52
C ARG A 41 11.53 -8.47 -2.23
N LEU A 42 12.74 -8.38 -2.77
CA LEU A 42 13.51 -7.16 -2.87
C LEU A 42 13.42 -6.65 -4.32
N LEU A 43 12.80 -5.47 -4.50
CA LEU A 43 12.67 -4.84 -5.80
C LEU A 43 13.80 -3.82 -6.01
N VAL A 44 14.70 -4.09 -6.95
CA VAL A 44 15.83 -3.21 -7.30
C VAL A 44 15.65 -2.71 -8.72
N ALA A 45 15.44 -1.41 -8.87
CA ALA A 45 15.27 -0.76 -10.17
C ALA A 45 15.58 0.74 -10.08
N PRO A 46 15.89 1.40 -11.20
CA PRO A 46 16.14 2.83 -11.25
C PRO A 46 14.96 3.66 -10.73
N THR A 47 15.23 4.90 -10.34
CA THR A 47 14.19 5.88 -10.01
C THR A 47 13.28 6.10 -11.22
N GLY A 48 11.97 6.19 -10.99
CA GLY A 48 10.98 6.37 -12.06
C GLY A 48 10.59 5.09 -12.82
N SER A 49 11.09 3.92 -12.42
CA SER A 49 10.74 2.63 -13.04
C SER A 49 9.38 2.05 -12.62
N GLY A 50 8.62 2.73 -11.74
CA GLY A 50 7.33 2.24 -11.25
C GLY A 50 7.41 1.26 -10.07
N LYS A 51 8.49 1.32 -9.25
CA LYS A 51 8.64 0.45 -8.07
C LYS A 51 7.50 0.54 -7.07
N THR A 52 6.93 1.73 -6.87
CA THR A 52 5.81 1.92 -5.94
C THR A 52 4.61 1.10 -6.39
N GLU A 53 4.23 1.21 -7.65
CA GLU A 53 3.13 0.46 -8.24
C GLU A 53 3.45 -1.04 -8.28
N ALA A 54 4.72 -1.41 -8.55
CA ALA A 54 5.18 -2.80 -8.53
C ALA A 54 4.95 -3.46 -7.16
N ALA A 55 5.17 -2.73 -6.07
CA ALA A 55 4.91 -3.23 -4.72
C ALA A 55 3.42 -3.21 -4.37
N ILE A 56 2.71 -2.15 -4.71
CA ILE A 56 1.34 -1.88 -4.22
C ILE A 56 0.27 -2.65 -5.00
N LEU A 57 0.35 -2.74 -6.33
CA LEU A 57 -0.70 -3.39 -7.13
C LEU A 57 -0.96 -4.84 -6.73
N PRO A 58 0.05 -5.72 -6.57
CA PRO A 58 -0.18 -7.09 -6.13
C PRO A 58 -0.68 -7.19 -4.69
N VAL A 59 -0.19 -6.33 -3.78
CA VAL A 59 -0.63 -6.32 -2.37
C VAL A 59 -2.11 -5.92 -2.27
N ILE A 60 -2.54 -4.87 -3.00
CA ILE A 60 -3.95 -4.47 -3.07
C ILE A 60 -4.80 -5.59 -3.66
N SER A 61 -4.32 -6.23 -4.72
CA SER A 61 -5.01 -7.35 -5.36
C SER A 61 -5.27 -8.49 -4.36
N ARG A 62 -4.26 -8.86 -3.58
CA ARG A 62 -4.40 -9.84 -2.49
C ARG A 62 -5.37 -9.36 -1.43
N ALA A 63 -5.24 -8.11 -0.97
CA ALA A 63 -6.11 -7.55 0.07
C ALA A 63 -7.59 -7.66 -0.32
N ILE A 64 -7.92 -7.44 -1.59
CA ILE A 64 -9.29 -7.57 -2.10
C ILE A 64 -9.69 -9.05 -2.24
N ASN A 65 -8.83 -9.90 -2.82
CA ASN A 65 -9.09 -11.32 -3.00
C ASN A 65 -9.31 -12.05 -1.68
N GLU A 66 -8.50 -11.73 -0.68
CA GLU A 66 -8.51 -12.37 0.64
C GLU A 66 -9.41 -11.63 1.64
N SER A 67 -10.10 -10.56 1.20
CA SER A 67 -11.02 -9.74 2.02
C SER A 67 -10.35 -9.24 3.31
N TRP A 68 -9.15 -8.67 3.20
CA TRP A 68 -8.46 -8.11 4.37
C TRP A 68 -9.24 -6.92 4.94
N GLU A 69 -9.40 -6.92 6.24
CA GLU A 69 -10.16 -5.89 6.95
C GLU A 69 -9.27 -5.02 7.85
N GLY A 70 -9.71 -3.79 8.08
CA GLY A 70 -9.02 -2.84 8.95
C GLY A 70 -7.64 -2.45 8.41
N LEU A 71 -6.70 -2.14 9.32
CA LEU A 71 -5.32 -1.82 8.96
C LEU A 71 -4.57 -3.11 8.62
N SER A 72 -4.32 -3.32 7.35
CA SER A 72 -3.72 -4.55 6.83
C SER A 72 -2.46 -4.31 6.00
N ILE A 73 -2.16 -3.06 5.64
CA ILE A 73 -0.99 -2.71 4.84
C ILE A 73 -0.24 -1.55 5.48
N LEU A 74 1.06 -1.72 5.72
CA LEU A 74 1.97 -0.64 6.10
C LEU A 74 2.90 -0.29 4.94
N TYR A 75 2.91 0.99 4.56
CA TYR A 75 3.88 1.56 3.64
C TYR A 75 4.87 2.41 4.43
N ILE A 76 6.07 1.88 4.65
CA ILE A 76 7.09 2.53 5.48
C ILE A 76 8.11 3.22 4.59
N THR A 77 8.27 4.53 4.74
CA THR A 77 9.26 5.33 4.00
C THR A 77 9.90 6.37 4.91
N PRO A 78 11.23 6.59 4.82
CA PRO A 78 11.97 7.40 5.80
C PRO A 78 11.75 8.91 5.66
N LEU A 79 11.31 9.41 4.51
CA LEU A 79 11.24 10.85 4.25
C LEU A 79 9.81 11.37 4.36
N ARG A 80 9.57 12.26 5.33
CA ARG A 80 8.26 12.88 5.59
C ARG A 80 7.69 13.64 4.37
N ALA A 81 8.55 14.33 3.60
CA ALA A 81 8.13 15.02 2.39
C ALA A 81 7.59 14.06 1.33
N LEU A 82 8.23 12.90 1.15
CA LEU A 82 7.76 11.85 0.24
C LEU A 82 6.46 11.20 0.71
N ASN A 83 6.22 11.15 2.02
CA ASN A 83 5.01 10.53 2.56
C ASN A 83 3.73 11.20 2.08
N ARG A 84 3.71 12.52 1.91
CA ARG A 84 2.53 13.26 1.41
C ARG A 84 2.26 12.97 -0.05
N ASP A 85 3.29 12.90 -0.89
CA ASP A 85 3.14 12.59 -2.30
C ASP A 85 2.70 11.13 -2.49
N ILE A 86 3.26 10.22 -1.73
CA ILE A 86 2.88 8.81 -1.73
C ILE A 86 1.44 8.66 -1.22
N ASP A 87 1.07 9.28 -0.11
CA ASP A 87 -0.29 9.28 0.43
C ASP A 87 -1.30 9.72 -0.63
N ARG A 88 -1.05 10.85 -1.29
CA ARG A 88 -1.93 11.37 -2.35
C ARG A 88 -2.02 10.41 -3.54
N ARG A 89 -0.90 9.88 -4.02
CA ARG A 89 -0.89 8.90 -5.13
C ARG A 89 -1.65 7.64 -4.77
N LEU A 90 -1.39 7.08 -3.60
CA LEU A 90 -2.05 5.87 -3.13
C LEU A 90 -3.54 6.10 -2.88
N SER A 91 -3.94 7.24 -2.30
CA SER A 91 -5.36 7.59 -2.12
C SER A 91 -6.09 7.61 -3.47
N THR A 92 -5.52 8.25 -4.47
CA THR A 92 -6.11 8.31 -5.83
C THR A 92 -6.29 6.91 -6.44
N MET A 93 -5.37 5.99 -6.16
CA MET A 93 -5.44 4.60 -6.67
C MET A 93 -6.41 3.72 -5.87
N LEU A 94 -6.42 3.86 -4.54
CA LEU A 94 -7.13 2.95 -3.65
C LEU A 94 -8.59 3.33 -3.40
N GLU A 95 -8.92 4.62 -3.38
CA GLU A 95 -10.30 5.10 -3.17
C GLU A 95 -11.31 4.50 -4.17
N PRO A 96 -11.02 4.41 -5.49
CA PRO A 96 -11.93 3.77 -6.44
C PRO A 96 -12.14 2.27 -6.17
N LEU A 97 -11.24 1.64 -5.40
CA LEU A 97 -11.32 0.23 -4.99
C LEU A 97 -12.06 0.03 -3.66
N GLY A 98 -12.49 1.12 -3.02
CA GLY A 98 -13.13 1.11 -1.70
C GLY A 98 -12.14 0.94 -0.54
N LEU A 99 -10.86 1.16 -0.76
CA LEU A 99 -9.81 1.09 0.26
C LEU A 99 -9.40 2.48 0.72
N THR A 100 -9.17 2.63 2.01
CA THR A 100 -8.78 3.90 2.63
C THR A 100 -7.28 3.95 2.90
N VAL A 101 -6.71 5.14 2.68
CA VAL A 101 -5.29 5.43 2.94
C VAL A 101 -5.19 6.47 4.04
N GLY A 102 -4.25 6.31 4.95
CA GLY A 102 -3.93 7.27 5.98
C GLY A 102 -2.44 7.56 6.04
N LEU A 103 -2.09 8.73 6.59
CA LEU A 103 -0.73 9.17 6.80
C LEU A 103 -0.46 9.36 8.29
N ARG A 104 0.62 8.76 8.80
CA ARG A 104 1.05 8.92 10.19
C ARG A 104 2.56 9.07 10.30
N HIS A 105 2.99 10.21 10.82
CA HIS A 105 4.39 10.53 11.11
C HIS A 105 4.48 11.40 12.38
N GLY A 106 5.68 11.85 12.74
CA GLY A 106 5.90 12.63 13.97
C GLY A 106 5.01 13.88 14.12
N ASP A 107 4.69 14.55 13.00
CA ASP A 107 3.88 15.78 12.99
C ASP A 107 2.37 15.54 12.84
N THR A 108 1.93 14.29 12.75
CA THR A 108 0.49 13.96 12.70
C THR A 108 -0.19 14.42 13.99
N THR A 109 -1.25 15.22 13.85
CA THR A 109 -1.98 15.79 14.99
C THR A 109 -2.59 14.73 15.89
N GLN A 110 -2.79 15.06 17.17
CA GLN A 110 -3.43 14.14 18.11
C GLN A 110 -4.87 13.79 17.70
N LYS A 111 -5.58 14.74 17.08
CA LYS A 111 -6.94 14.53 16.54
C LYS A 111 -6.93 13.44 15.45
N GLU A 112 -6.01 13.53 14.50
CA GLU A 112 -5.87 12.55 13.43
C GLU A 112 -5.43 11.19 13.98
N ARG A 113 -4.47 11.16 14.93
CA ARG A 113 -4.05 9.93 15.61
C ARG A 113 -5.21 9.22 16.31
N THR A 114 -6.08 9.98 16.97
CA THR A 114 -7.28 9.44 17.63
C THR A 114 -8.25 8.88 16.62
N LYS A 115 -8.50 9.59 15.52
CA LYS A 115 -9.36 9.12 14.42
C LYS A 115 -8.86 7.80 13.84
N GLN A 116 -7.57 7.72 13.51
CA GLN A 116 -6.93 6.51 12.99
C GLN A 116 -7.00 5.33 13.97
N SER A 117 -6.94 5.59 15.27
CA SER A 117 -7.04 4.54 16.28
C SER A 117 -8.46 4.00 16.45
N LYS A 118 -9.48 4.81 16.15
CA LYS A 118 -10.89 4.40 16.17
C LYS A 118 -11.32 3.73 14.87
N ASN A 119 -10.94 4.34 13.75
CA ASN A 119 -11.24 3.87 12.40
C ASN A 119 -9.94 3.82 11.59
N PRO A 120 -9.16 2.75 11.71
CA PRO A 120 -7.87 2.65 11.03
C PRO A 120 -8.07 2.58 9.52
N PRO A 121 -7.19 3.23 8.72
CA PRO A 121 -7.18 3.06 7.28
C PRO A 121 -6.76 1.63 6.91
N ASN A 122 -7.10 1.19 5.71
CA ASN A 122 -6.65 -0.10 5.20
C ASN A 122 -5.13 -0.10 4.93
N LEU A 123 -4.61 1.01 4.40
CA LEU A 123 -3.20 1.25 4.18
C LEU A 123 -2.75 2.47 4.97
N LEU A 124 -1.67 2.32 5.74
CA LEU A 124 -1.06 3.41 6.49
C LEU A 124 0.34 3.71 5.94
N VAL A 125 0.52 4.93 5.43
CA VAL A 125 1.84 5.48 5.08
C VAL A 125 2.48 6.05 6.34
N THR A 126 3.69 5.63 6.65
CA THR A 126 4.36 6.01 7.91
C THR A 126 5.89 6.03 7.77
N THR A 127 6.57 6.42 8.82
CA THR A 127 8.04 6.40 8.92
C THR A 127 8.52 5.25 9.81
N PRO A 128 9.80 4.82 9.68
CA PRO A 128 10.36 3.79 10.56
C PRO A 128 10.25 4.14 12.04
N GLU A 129 10.54 5.39 12.41
CA GLU A 129 10.49 5.86 13.79
C GLU A 129 9.06 5.82 14.35
N THR A 130 8.08 6.24 13.55
CA THR A 130 6.66 6.20 13.95
C THR A 130 6.18 4.75 14.06
N THR A 131 6.65 3.86 13.18
CA THR A 131 6.33 2.42 13.26
C THR A 131 6.81 1.84 14.58
N GLN A 132 8.04 2.13 14.99
CA GLN A 132 8.56 1.68 16.29
C GLN A 132 7.70 2.18 17.46
N ILE A 133 7.31 3.47 17.46
CA ILE A 133 6.43 4.04 18.48
C ILE A 133 5.06 3.34 18.50
N MET A 134 4.48 3.05 17.35
CA MET A 134 3.21 2.33 17.27
C MET A 134 3.30 0.92 17.86
N MET A 135 4.41 0.22 17.63
CA MET A 135 4.65 -1.12 18.16
C MET A 135 4.85 -1.13 19.67
N LEU A 136 5.40 -0.05 20.26
CA LEU A 136 5.72 0.05 21.68
C LEU A 136 4.52 0.38 22.59
N GLY A 137 3.33 0.58 22.07
CA GLY A 137 2.17 0.75 22.95
C GLY A 137 1.18 1.84 22.58
N SER A 138 1.14 2.31 21.36
CA SER A 138 0.09 3.23 20.91
C SER A 138 -1.28 2.53 20.88
N LYS A 139 -2.36 3.33 20.94
CA LYS A 139 -3.74 2.81 20.78
C LYS A 139 -3.97 2.11 19.43
N LEU A 140 -3.10 2.38 18.45
CA LEU A 140 -3.14 1.76 17.13
C LEU A 140 -2.53 0.34 17.13
N ARG A 141 -1.70 0.00 18.13
CA ARG A 141 -1.00 -1.30 18.20
C ARG A 141 -1.92 -2.51 18.01
N LYS A 142 -3.13 -2.45 18.58
CA LYS A 142 -4.11 -3.54 18.46
C LYS A 142 -4.52 -3.84 17.01
N HIS A 143 -4.37 -2.87 16.11
CA HIS A 143 -4.70 -3.02 14.69
C HIS A 143 -3.53 -3.57 13.87
N LEU A 144 -2.31 -3.57 14.42
CA LEU A 144 -1.10 -4.06 13.73
C LEU A 144 -1.08 -5.60 13.60
N SER A 145 -1.91 -6.29 14.35
CA SER A 145 -2.04 -7.77 14.26
C SER A 145 -2.66 -8.25 12.94
N ASN A 146 -3.24 -7.36 12.15
CA ASN A 146 -3.87 -7.68 10.87
C ASN A 146 -2.90 -7.52 9.66
N ILE A 147 -1.65 -7.13 9.93
CA ILE A 147 -0.65 -6.86 8.90
C ILE A 147 0.13 -8.12 8.56
#